data_9503fbe31cb3f69d3662ce3a4b32d577
#
_entry.id   9503fbe31cb3f69d3662ce3a4b32d577
#
_cell.length_a   1.000
_cell.length_b   1.000
_cell.length_c   1.000
_cell.angle_alpha   90.00
_cell.angle_beta   90.00
_cell.angle_gamma   90.00
#
_symmetry.space_group_name_H-M   'P 1'
#
loop_
_entity.id
_entity.type
_entity.pdbx_description
1 polymer ?
#
loop_
_entity_poly.entity_id
_entity_poly.type
_entity_poly.pdbx_seq_one_letter_code
_entity_poly.pdbx_strand_id
1 'polypeptide(L)'
;MHKNILIQVFIVATVLSSLSSCKTKNKSNSTNPSLITAEIKSLFNNQKESNNRIEDSIILSTPNETSSAYQERNYEPYWINAEGLTNNGKSLINFVINARNYGLIPEAYNVQKTTNQYNNLKIDTLWENARKNPKNWARMDILLTDAFLSISRNLDLGYIPLDSLSKDKSYISSKYRKALVEILDADNLIQILESFEPTTPSYKELKKHLPAFLSNTDFSKKLTFIDYPIKNQDKFINQIIKRSKEENFLAQDVTTLDSVQLRTLIKKIQEKKNLEIDGKYGRQVIFALNNTDQEKYFKIVINMDRLRRNREEYPNRYLWVNLPSFYLQVFENGVTKIESKVIIGKPYTRTPLITSKIDQITTYPTWTIPTSIISKEILPNIKKNNGYLNRKGYSLYDATGKKVNPDSVNWSSYEKGIPFRVVQPGGDANSLGIMKFNFPNKHSVYLHDTNQRGLFNNSFRSLSHGCVRVQNWDSLYQYIILSDKKANADDIASNHLMVDSVKNWLSAKKRRTISVTNELPIYIRYFTVAPKNGKIEFYEDVYGEDGKIRNLIMKSISPIATLD
;
A
#
# COMPACT_ATOMS: atom_id res chain seq x y z
N MET A 1 -29.26 -7.35 31.17
CA MET A 1 -28.86 -5.98 30.85
C MET A 1 -28.60 -5.87 29.33
N HIS A 2 -29.66 -5.90 28.54
CA HIS A 2 -29.67 -5.78 27.08
C HIS A 2 -30.76 -4.75 26.72
N LYS A 3 -30.38 -3.49 26.63
CA LYS A 3 -31.21 -2.42 26.02
C LYS A 3 -30.32 -1.20 25.98
N ASN A 4 -29.67 -0.92 24.83
CA ASN A 4 -29.21 0.43 24.44
C ASN A 4 -28.31 0.44 23.17
N ILE A 5 -28.42 -0.57 22.29
CA ILE A 5 -27.64 -0.59 21.02
C ILE A 5 -28.53 -0.41 19.78
N LEU A 6 -29.83 -0.20 19.95
CA LEU A 6 -30.81 -0.22 18.84
C LEU A 6 -31.36 1.17 18.42
N ILE A 7 -30.79 2.27 18.90
CA ILE A 7 -31.37 3.63 18.66
C ILE A 7 -30.64 4.44 17.58
N GLN A 8 -29.44 4.10 17.18
CA GLN A 8 -28.73 4.91 16.14
C GLN A 8 -28.83 4.41 14.70
N VAL A 9 -29.35 3.21 14.44
CA VAL A 9 -29.54 2.69 13.08
C VAL A 9 -30.96 2.98 12.53
N PHE A 10 -31.93 3.34 13.39
CA PHE A 10 -33.34 3.51 13.00
C PHE A 10 -33.74 4.93 12.58
N ILE A 11 -32.88 5.93 12.72
CA ILE A 11 -33.22 7.33 12.37
C ILE A 11 -33.04 7.63 10.87
N VAL A 12 -32.34 6.79 10.11
CA VAL A 12 -32.15 6.99 8.66
C VAL A 12 -33.23 6.31 7.81
N ALA A 13 -33.91 5.29 8.34
CA ALA A 13 -34.89 4.51 7.56
C ALA A 13 -36.33 5.00 7.68
N THR A 14 -36.69 5.83 8.66
CA THR A 14 -38.09 6.24 8.93
C THR A 14 -38.49 7.59 8.32
N VAL A 15 -37.60 8.28 7.62
CA VAL A 15 -37.95 9.57 6.93
C VAL A 15 -38.39 9.37 5.48
N LEU A 16 -38.36 8.14 4.97
CA LEU A 16 -38.73 7.86 3.56
C LEU A 16 -40.16 7.33 3.35
N SER A 17 -40.94 7.10 4.40
CA SER A 17 -42.27 6.46 4.26
C SER A 17 -43.51 7.33 4.59
N SER A 18 -43.35 8.66 4.77
CA SER A 18 -44.52 9.54 5.06
C SER A 18 -44.68 10.74 4.10
N LEU A 19 -44.45 10.53 2.80
CA LEU A 19 -44.75 11.53 1.78
C LEU A 19 -45.79 10.99 0.77
N SER A 20 -46.91 10.51 1.26
CA SER A 20 -48.09 10.35 0.42
C SER A 20 -49.23 11.19 0.99
N SER A 21 -49.64 12.15 0.21
CA SER A 21 -50.87 12.93 0.36
C SER A 21 -50.80 14.23 1.17
N CYS A 22 -50.43 15.30 0.46
CA CYS A 22 -51.15 16.58 0.56
C CYS A 22 -50.85 17.42 -0.70
N LYS A 23 -51.79 17.55 -1.60
CA LYS A 23 -51.79 18.52 -2.71
C LYS A 23 -52.04 19.91 -2.11
N THR A 24 -51.02 20.58 -1.64
CA THR A 24 -51.03 22.04 -1.43
C THR A 24 -50.25 22.67 -2.58
N LYS A 25 -50.84 23.63 -3.24
CA LYS A 25 -50.22 24.46 -4.28
C LYS A 25 -48.94 25.07 -3.75
N ASN A 26 -47.77 24.44 -4.02
CA ASN A 26 -46.48 25.01 -3.73
C ASN A 26 -46.22 26.17 -4.68
N LYS A 27 -46.17 27.39 -4.14
CA LYS A 27 -45.51 28.53 -4.78
C LYS A 27 -44.09 28.09 -5.17
N SER A 28 -43.70 28.33 -6.41
CA SER A 28 -42.46 27.91 -7.05
C SER A 28 -41.23 28.19 -6.19
N ASN A 29 -40.68 27.13 -5.62
CA ASN A 29 -39.33 27.11 -5.02
C ASN A 29 -38.26 26.96 -6.11
N SER A 30 -38.39 27.63 -7.25
CA SER A 30 -37.48 27.52 -8.37
C SER A 30 -36.20 28.29 -8.08
N THR A 31 -35.05 27.64 -8.24
CA THR A 31 -33.75 28.31 -8.40
C THR A 31 -33.75 29.01 -9.78
N ASN A 32 -32.96 30.07 -9.90
CA ASN A 32 -32.79 30.72 -11.20
C ASN A 32 -31.39 30.36 -11.78
N PRO A 33 -31.32 29.41 -12.72
CA PRO A 33 -30.04 28.99 -13.29
C PRO A 33 -29.24 30.11 -13.94
N SER A 34 -29.88 31.10 -14.56
CA SER A 34 -29.20 32.23 -15.20
C SER A 34 -28.48 33.11 -14.20
N LEU A 35 -29.03 33.30 -12.99
CA LEU A 35 -28.40 34.04 -11.91
C LEU A 35 -27.23 33.23 -11.34
N ILE A 36 -27.35 31.91 -11.23
CA ILE A 36 -26.28 31.02 -10.78
C ILE A 36 -25.12 31.05 -11.80
N THR A 37 -25.39 31.00 -13.08
CA THR A 37 -24.40 31.14 -14.17
C THR A 37 -23.61 32.45 -14.04
N ALA A 38 -24.31 33.57 -13.80
CA ALA A 38 -23.66 34.87 -13.60
C ALA A 38 -22.75 34.89 -12.37
N GLU A 39 -23.18 34.27 -11.26
CA GLU A 39 -22.36 34.16 -10.03
C GLU A 39 -21.15 33.24 -10.23
N ILE A 40 -21.31 32.09 -10.90
CA ILE A 40 -20.17 31.19 -11.24
C ILE A 40 -19.14 31.98 -12.04
N LYS A 41 -19.57 32.69 -13.08
CA LYS A 41 -18.68 33.51 -13.91
C LYS A 41 -17.97 34.60 -13.12
N SER A 42 -18.70 35.27 -12.23
CA SER A 42 -18.15 36.31 -11.33
C SER A 42 -17.08 35.74 -10.39
N LEU A 43 -17.32 34.55 -9.80
CA LEU A 43 -16.39 33.90 -8.89
C LEU A 43 -15.09 33.53 -9.58
N PHE A 44 -15.13 33.03 -10.83
CA PHE A 44 -13.91 32.73 -11.60
C PHE A 44 -13.19 33.99 -12.09
N ASN A 45 -13.91 35.03 -12.50
CA ASN A 45 -13.28 36.29 -12.92
C ASN A 45 -12.55 37.01 -11.78
N ASN A 46 -13.01 36.83 -10.54
CA ASN A 46 -12.39 37.37 -9.35
C ASN A 46 -11.28 36.49 -8.76
N GLN A 47 -11.05 35.31 -9.37
CA GLN A 47 -9.98 34.39 -8.94
C GLN A 47 -8.61 35.03 -9.17
N LYS A 48 -7.85 35.23 -8.09
CA LYS A 48 -6.46 35.68 -8.20
C LYS A 48 -5.61 34.52 -8.72
N GLU A 49 -4.87 34.72 -9.79
CA GLU A 49 -4.09 33.72 -10.52
C GLU A 49 -3.08 32.91 -9.66
N SER A 50 -2.75 33.40 -8.47
CA SER A 50 -1.68 32.81 -7.64
C SER A 50 -2.12 31.82 -6.57
N ASN A 51 -3.41 31.58 -6.31
CA ASN A 51 -3.81 30.93 -5.06
C ASN A 51 -4.89 29.84 -5.15
N ASN A 52 -5.12 29.10 -6.18
CA ASN A 52 -6.15 28.02 -6.22
C ASN A 52 -7.48 28.36 -5.48
N ARG A 53 -7.69 29.62 -5.12
CA ARG A 53 -8.80 30.10 -4.30
C ARG A 53 -9.79 30.84 -5.17
N ILE A 54 -11.06 30.49 -5.04
CA ILE A 54 -12.17 31.24 -5.64
C ILE A 54 -12.57 32.38 -4.72
N GLU A 55 -12.56 32.11 -3.41
CA GLU A 55 -12.77 33.07 -2.30
C GLU A 55 -11.82 32.68 -1.16
N ASP A 56 -11.68 33.55 -0.15
CA ASP A 56 -10.77 33.33 0.98
C ASP A 56 -10.98 31.98 1.68
N SER A 57 -12.20 31.45 1.64
CA SER A 57 -12.58 30.18 2.28
C SER A 57 -12.66 28.96 1.35
N ILE A 58 -12.56 29.11 0.02
CA ILE A 58 -12.72 28.01 -0.95
C ILE A 58 -11.43 27.78 -1.73
N ILE A 59 -10.75 26.68 -1.41
CA ILE A 59 -9.57 26.20 -2.12
C ILE A 59 -9.99 25.01 -2.99
N LEU A 60 -9.66 25.04 -4.28
CA LEU A 60 -9.93 23.94 -5.20
C LEU A 60 -8.73 22.98 -5.28
N SER A 61 -9.03 21.69 -5.44
CA SER A 61 -8.06 20.62 -5.68
C SER A 61 -7.59 20.61 -7.14
N THR A 62 -8.49 21.00 -8.05
CA THR A 62 -8.30 20.95 -9.52
C THR A 62 -8.71 22.28 -10.16
N PRO A 63 -8.10 23.42 -9.78
CA PRO A 63 -8.58 24.75 -10.15
C PRO A 63 -8.61 25.00 -11.67
N ASN A 64 -7.58 24.56 -12.40
CA ASN A 64 -7.49 24.74 -13.83
C ASN A 64 -8.53 23.89 -14.59
N GLU A 65 -8.68 22.62 -14.18
CA GLU A 65 -9.64 21.70 -14.76
C GLU A 65 -11.07 22.14 -14.49
N THR A 66 -11.34 22.61 -13.27
CA THR A 66 -12.65 23.15 -12.86
C THR A 66 -12.99 24.41 -13.63
N SER A 67 -12.05 25.35 -13.75
CA SER A 67 -12.22 26.56 -14.55
C SER A 67 -12.50 26.23 -16.04
N SER A 68 -11.70 25.32 -16.62
CA SER A 68 -11.88 24.90 -18.02
C SER A 68 -13.26 24.25 -18.25
N ALA A 69 -13.72 23.41 -17.30
CA ALA A 69 -15.03 22.77 -17.40
C ALA A 69 -16.16 23.81 -17.51
N TYR A 70 -16.13 24.85 -16.69
CA TYR A 70 -17.14 25.92 -16.75
C TYR A 70 -16.98 26.80 -17.98
N GLN A 71 -15.76 27.12 -18.43
CA GLN A 71 -15.52 27.88 -19.66
C GLN A 71 -16.09 27.17 -20.88
N GLU A 72 -15.87 25.84 -21.01
CA GLU A 72 -16.39 24.99 -22.09
C GLU A 72 -17.92 25.00 -22.14
N ARG A 73 -18.59 25.32 -21.02
CA ARG A 73 -20.06 25.33 -20.88
C ARG A 73 -20.65 26.74 -20.67
N ASN A 74 -19.93 27.78 -20.98
CA ASN A 74 -20.37 29.17 -20.77
C ASN A 74 -20.81 29.45 -19.32
N TYR A 75 -20.17 28.81 -18.33
CA TYR A 75 -20.43 28.90 -16.88
C TYR A 75 -21.80 28.39 -16.42
N GLU A 76 -22.52 27.62 -17.25
CA GLU A 76 -23.75 26.95 -16.82
C GLU A 76 -23.47 25.91 -15.71
N PRO A 77 -24.36 25.78 -14.72
CA PRO A 77 -24.19 24.83 -13.62
C PRO A 77 -24.28 23.37 -14.09
N TYR A 78 -23.54 22.48 -13.46
CA TYR A 78 -23.54 21.04 -13.70
C TYR A 78 -24.51 20.28 -12.79
N TRP A 79 -24.66 20.73 -11.55
CA TRP A 79 -25.32 20.00 -10.48
C TRP A 79 -26.65 20.59 -10.05
N ILE A 80 -27.00 21.76 -10.58
CA ILE A 80 -28.15 22.56 -10.15
C ILE A 80 -29.02 22.91 -11.36
N ASN A 81 -30.31 22.66 -11.26
CA ASN A 81 -31.33 23.04 -12.24
C ASN A 81 -32.40 23.95 -11.60
N ALA A 82 -33.46 24.24 -12.31
CA ALA A 82 -34.56 25.06 -11.82
C ALA A 82 -35.24 24.49 -10.55
N GLU A 83 -35.18 23.21 -10.31
CA GLU A 83 -35.75 22.51 -9.16
C GLU A 83 -34.78 22.43 -7.97
N GLY A 84 -33.54 22.82 -8.15
CA GLY A 84 -32.46 22.77 -7.15
C GLY A 84 -31.39 21.75 -7.50
N LEU A 85 -30.87 21.05 -6.48
CA LEU A 85 -29.81 20.07 -6.67
C LEU A 85 -30.33 18.84 -7.43
N THR A 86 -29.65 18.47 -8.53
CA THR A 86 -29.96 17.30 -9.36
C THR A 86 -29.76 15.99 -8.58
N ASN A 87 -30.26 14.88 -9.12
CA ASN A 87 -30.05 13.55 -8.55
C ASN A 87 -28.56 13.18 -8.53
N ASN A 88 -27.82 13.49 -9.61
CA ASN A 88 -26.36 13.28 -9.65
C ASN A 88 -25.64 14.15 -8.63
N GLY A 89 -26.08 15.41 -8.39
CA GLY A 89 -25.52 16.25 -7.33
C GLY A 89 -25.71 15.66 -5.93
N LYS A 90 -26.92 15.15 -5.63
CA LYS A 90 -27.20 14.44 -4.36
C LYS A 90 -26.36 13.16 -4.23
N SER A 91 -26.23 12.40 -5.32
CA SER A 91 -25.42 11.18 -5.38
C SER A 91 -23.94 11.47 -5.15
N LEU A 92 -23.41 12.58 -5.69
CA LEU A 92 -22.02 12.99 -5.47
C LEU A 92 -21.76 13.40 -4.02
N ILE A 93 -22.66 14.14 -3.39
CA ILE A 93 -22.54 14.47 -1.95
C ILE A 93 -22.50 13.18 -1.13
N ASN A 94 -23.38 12.23 -1.41
CA ASN A 94 -23.38 10.95 -0.72
C ASN A 94 -22.10 10.15 -0.99
N PHE A 95 -21.58 10.19 -2.22
CA PHE A 95 -20.29 9.58 -2.56
C PHE A 95 -19.15 10.19 -1.75
N VAL A 96 -19.05 11.52 -1.66
CA VAL A 96 -17.99 12.22 -0.90
C VAL A 96 -18.04 11.85 0.58
N ILE A 97 -19.23 11.81 1.19
CA ILE A 97 -19.42 11.38 2.58
C ILE A 97 -18.92 9.93 2.79
N ASN A 98 -19.19 9.06 1.82
CA ASN A 98 -18.86 7.64 1.86
C ASN A 98 -17.57 7.29 1.07
N ALA A 99 -16.72 8.25 0.76
CA ALA A 99 -15.52 8.06 -0.06
C ALA A 99 -14.55 7.00 0.51
N ARG A 100 -14.62 6.74 1.83
CA ARG A 100 -13.87 5.66 2.47
C ARG A 100 -14.19 4.28 1.90
N ASN A 101 -15.38 4.04 1.40
CA ASN A 101 -15.76 2.76 0.74
C ASN A 101 -14.98 2.50 -0.56
N TYR A 102 -14.35 3.53 -1.08
CA TYR A 102 -13.52 3.50 -2.28
C TYR A 102 -12.03 3.65 -1.97
N GLY A 103 -11.63 3.56 -0.68
CA GLY A 103 -10.25 3.78 -0.26
C GLY A 103 -9.76 5.19 -0.60
N LEU A 104 -10.62 6.17 -0.43
CA LEU A 104 -10.33 7.59 -0.62
C LEU A 104 -10.41 8.32 0.72
N ILE A 105 -9.75 9.47 0.81
CA ILE A 105 -9.75 10.33 1.99
C ILE A 105 -10.83 11.41 1.81
N PRO A 106 -11.97 11.34 2.53
CA PRO A 106 -13.08 12.31 2.34
C PRO A 106 -12.65 13.76 2.50
N GLU A 107 -11.73 14.02 3.43
CA GLU A 107 -11.20 15.36 3.75
C GLU A 107 -10.49 16.02 2.55
N ALA A 108 -10.08 15.24 1.55
CA ALA A 108 -9.49 15.73 0.30
C ALA A 108 -10.50 16.40 -0.65
N TYR A 109 -11.79 16.29 -0.41
CA TYR A 109 -12.84 16.72 -1.33
C TYR A 109 -13.75 17.81 -0.72
N ASN A 110 -13.25 18.64 0.17
CA ASN A 110 -14.03 19.66 0.84
C ASN A 110 -15.33 19.11 1.49
N VAL A 111 -15.30 17.86 2.00
CA VAL A 111 -16.49 17.16 2.50
C VAL A 111 -17.24 17.98 3.55
N GLN A 112 -16.53 18.56 4.51
CA GLN A 112 -17.12 19.36 5.58
C GLN A 112 -17.84 20.60 5.01
N LYS A 113 -17.18 21.33 4.10
CA LYS A 113 -17.76 22.53 3.47
C LYS A 113 -18.95 22.17 2.61
N THR A 114 -18.84 21.12 1.78
CA THR A 114 -19.91 20.63 0.94
C THR A 114 -21.11 20.18 1.78
N THR A 115 -20.89 19.42 2.86
CA THR A 115 -21.94 18.94 3.77
C THR A 115 -22.59 20.08 4.54
N ASN A 116 -21.80 21.03 5.07
CA ASN A 116 -22.32 22.19 5.77
C ASN A 116 -23.16 23.08 4.82
N GLN A 117 -22.65 23.33 3.61
CA GLN A 117 -23.37 24.08 2.59
C GLN A 117 -24.72 23.40 2.25
N TYR A 118 -24.71 22.07 2.04
CA TYR A 118 -25.91 21.30 1.78
C TYR A 118 -26.90 21.31 2.95
N ASN A 119 -26.42 21.16 4.19
CA ASN A 119 -27.25 21.22 5.38
C ASN A 119 -27.85 22.62 5.57
N ASN A 120 -27.05 23.68 5.38
CA ASN A 120 -27.53 25.06 5.43
C ASN A 120 -28.62 25.33 4.39
N LEU A 121 -28.56 24.66 3.25
CA LEU A 121 -29.60 24.70 2.24
C LEU A 121 -30.84 23.86 2.59
N LYS A 122 -30.81 22.99 3.61
CA LYS A 122 -31.94 22.13 4.06
C LYS A 122 -32.72 22.65 5.27
N ILE A 123 -32.17 23.54 6.10
CA ILE A 123 -32.79 23.99 7.36
C ILE A 123 -33.91 25.02 7.09
N ASP A 124 -35.13 24.72 7.52
CA ASP A 124 -36.39 25.36 7.07
C ASP A 124 -36.56 26.85 7.31
N THR A 125 -35.98 27.45 8.32
CA THR A 125 -36.20 28.86 8.64
C THR A 125 -35.17 29.86 8.05
N LEU A 126 -33.95 29.37 7.80
CA LEU A 126 -32.89 30.09 7.03
C LEU A 126 -32.91 29.74 5.53
N TRP A 127 -33.68 28.73 5.18
CA TRP A 127 -33.74 28.07 3.90
C TRP A 127 -34.31 28.93 2.76
N GLU A 128 -35.37 29.70 3.00
CA GLU A 128 -35.93 30.59 1.95
C GLU A 128 -34.93 31.66 1.52
N ASN A 129 -34.19 32.25 2.48
CA ASN A 129 -33.19 33.26 2.16
C ASN A 129 -31.90 32.66 1.58
N ALA A 130 -31.47 31.50 2.07
CA ALA A 130 -30.29 30.80 1.53
C ALA A 130 -30.54 30.28 0.12
N ARG A 131 -31.73 29.75 -0.16
CA ARG A 131 -32.18 29.32 -1.51
C ARG A 131 -32.30 30.46 -2.50
N LYS A 132 -32.71 31.63 -2.04
CA LYS A 132 -32.85 32.82 -2.89
C LYS A 132 -31.49 33.43 -3.25
N ASN A 133 -30.40 33.02 -2.59
CA ASN A 133 -29.04 33.53 -2.87
C ASN A 133 -28.32 32.68 -3.93
N PRO A 134 -28.25 33.14 -5.19
CA PRO A 134 -27.60 32.38 -6.27
C PRO A 134 -26.12 32.11 -6.02
N LYS A 135 -25.44 32.93 -5.22
CA LYS A 135 -24.03 32.75 -4.84
C LYS A 135 -23.81 31.48 -4.02
N ASN A 136 -24.73 31.10 -3.14
CA ASN A 136 -24.63 29.85 -2.39
C ASN A 136 -24.72 28.62 -3.30
N TRP A 137 -25.60 28.68 -4.30
CA TRP A 137 -25.73 27.62 -5.30
C TRP A 137 -24.50 27.56 -6.21
N ALA A 138 -23.96 28.70 -6.64
CA ALA A 138 -22.75 28.78 -7.43
C ALA A 138 -21.55 28.14 -6.70
N ARG A 139 -21.38 28.44 -5.41
CA ARG A 139 -20.35 27.81 -4.56
C ARG A 139 -20.51 26.29 -4.46
N MET A 140 -21.75 25.82 -4.27
CA MET A 140 -22.04 24.39 -4.18
C MET A 140 -21.69 23.69 -5.50
N ASP A 141 -22.11 24.26 -6.63
CA ASP A 141 -21.87 23.69 -7.96
C ASP A 141 -20.37 23.57 -8.26
N ILE A 142 -19.60 24.62 -7.95
CA ILE A 142 -18.14 24.63 -8.12
C ILE A 142 -17.45 23.59 -7.21
N LEU A 143 -17.84 23.50 -5.93
CA LEU A 143 -17.28 22.51 -5.00
C LEU A 143 -17.57 21.07 -5.46
N LEU A 144 -18.77 20.80 -5.97
CA LEU A 144 -19.12 19.49 -6.51
C LEU A 144 -18.36 19.17 -7.80
N THR A 145 -18.17 20.16 -8.68
CA THR A 145 -17.36 19.99 -9.89
C THR A 145 -15.91 19.66 -9.56
N ASP A 146 -15.28 20.42 -8.66
CA ASP A 146 -13.93 20.16 -8.19
C ASP A 146 -13.80 18.78 -7.53
N ALA A 147 -14.78 18.42 -6.69
CA ALA A 147 -14.82 17.09 -6.07
C ALA A 147 -14.94 15.98 -7.11
N PHE A 148 -15.83 16.08 -8.11
CA PHE A 148 -15.96 15.09 -9.17
C PHE A 148 -14.69 14.90 -9.97
N LEU A 149 -14.05 15.98 -10.42
CA LEU A 149 -12.82 15.93 -11.20
C LEU A 149 -11.66 15.33 -10.38
N SER A 150 -11.55 15.74 -9.11
CA SER A 150 -10.54 15.24 -8.20
C SER A 150 -10.74 13.75 -7.85
N ILE A 151 -11.97 13.34 -7.58
CA ILE A 151 -12.34 11.94 -7.32
C ILE A 151 -12.05 11.08 -8.54
N SER A 152 -12.52 11.49 -9.72
CA SER A 152 -12.30 10.77 -10.99
C SER A 152 -10.81 10.51 -11.22
N ARG A 153 -9.98 11.54 -11.06
CA ARG A 153 -8.52 11.43 -11.15
C ARG A 153 -7.94 10.46 -10.09
N ASN A 154 -8.39 10.58 -8.84
CA ASN A 154 -7.84 9.77 -7.76
C ASN A 154 -8.27 8.29 -7.86
N LEU A 155 -9.45 8.00 -8.41
CA LEU A 155 -9.88 6.64 -8.72
C LEU A 155 -9.10 6.03 -9.89
N ASP A 156 -8.76 6.84 -10.89
CA ASP A 156 -8.04 6.41 -12.09
C ASP A 156 -6.52 6.26 -11.84
N LEU A 157 -5.88 7.30 -11.31
CA LEU A 157 -4.42 7.41 -11.23
C LEU A 157 -3.86 7.34 -9.80
N GLY A 158 -4.72 7.43 -8.78
CA GLY A 158 -4.31 7.60 -7.39
C GLY A 158 -3.97 9.06 -7.06
N TYR A 159 -3.57 9.29 -5.81
CA TYR A 159 -3.19 10.63 -5.31
C TYR A 159 -1.86 11.12 -5.88
N ILE A 160 -0.95 10.19 -6.17
CA ILE A 160 0.40 10.50 -6.66
C ILE A 160 0.52 9.99 -8.09
N PRO A 161 0.39 10.86 -9.10
CA PRO A 161 0.54 10.47 -10.50
C PRO A 161 1.93 9.89 -10.77
N LEU A 162 2.02 8.92 -11.68
CA LEU A 162 3.29 8.45 -12.22
C LEU A 162 3.90 9.55 -13.09
N ASP A 163 5.21 9.81 -12.93
CA ASP A 163 5.94 10.81 -13.73
C ASP A 163 5.84 10.51 -15.24
N SER A 164 5.73 9.23 -15.61
CA SER A 164 5.54 8.79 -17.00
C SER A 164 4.19 9.17 -17.60
N LEU A 165 3.14 9.36 -16.77
CA LEU A 165 1.81 9.80 -17.21
C LEU A 165 1.68 11.32 -17.28
N SER A 166 2.68 12.06 -16.77
CA SER A 166 2.70 13.53 -16.80
C SER A 166 2.91 14.11 -18.22
N LYS A 167 3.24 13.28 -19.21
CA LYS A 167 3.53 13.72 -20.59
C LYS A 167 2.29 14.16 -21.37
N ASP A 168 1.09 13.75 -20.93
CA ASP A 168 -0.17 14.15 -21.60
C ASP A 168 -1.23 14.61 -20.60
N LYS A 169 -0.90 15.67 -19.85
CA LYS A 169 -1.81 16.28 -18.88
C LYS A 169 -3.12 16.77 -19.52
N SER A 170 -3.07 17.19 -20.78
CA SER A 170 -4.23 17.70 -21.51
C SER A 170 -5.22 16.59 -21.82
N TYR A 171 -4.75 15.41 -22.25
CA TYR A 171 -5.58 14.25 -22.51
C TYR A 171 -6.27 13.74 -21.23
N ILE A 172 -5.51 13.61 -20.15
CA ILE A 172 -6.04 13.16 -18.84
C ILE A 172 -7.14 14.12 -18.34
N SER A 173 -6.88 15.42 -18.42
CA SER A 173 -7.84 16.45 -18.03
C SER A 173 -9.12 16.42 -18.89
N SER A 174 -8.99 16.23 -20.20
CA SER A 174 -10.15 16.15 -21.12
C SER A 174 -11.02 14.91 -20.85
N LYS A 175 -10.44 13.77 -20.46
CA LYS A 175 -11.16 12.53 -20.11
C LYS A 175 -12.17 12.76 -18.99
N TYR A 176 -11.77 13.42 -17.91
CA TYR A 176 -12.67 13.65 -16.77
C TYR A 176 -13.71 14.73 -17.06
N ARG A 177 -13.38 15.76 -17.86
CA ARG A 177 -14.36 16.77 -18.29
C ARG A 177 -15.43 16.17 -19.21
N LYS A 178 -15.05 15.25 -20.12
CA LYS A 178 -16.04 14.49 -20.92
C LYS A 178 -17.00 13.72 -20.04
N ALA A 179 -16.49 12.98 -19.06
CA ALA A 179 -17.33 12.26 -18.11
C ALA A 179 -18.24 13.20 -17.28
N LEU A 180 -17.78 14.41 -16.97
CA LEU A 180 -18.58 15.44 -16.31
C LEU A 180 -19.75 15.91 -17.20
N VAL A 181 -19.60 15.92 -18.53
CA VAL A 181 -20.70 16.22 -19.45
C VAL A 181 -21.69 15.04 -19.52
N GLU A 182 -21.20 13.81 -19.51
CA GLU A 182 -22.06 12.60 -19.58
C GLU A 182 -23.08 12.50 -18.43
N ILE A 183 -22.78 13.05 -17.25
CA ILE A 183 -23.71 13.05 -16.12
C ILE A 183 -24.91 13.99 -16.30
N LEU A 184 -24.92 14.86 -17.31
CA LEU A 184 -26.05 15.77 -17.58
C LEU A 184 -27.24 15.05 -18.22
N ASP A 185 -26.94 13.97 -18.94
CA ASP A 185 -27.93 13.28 -19.77
C ASP A 185 -28.59 12.09 -19.06
N ALA A 186 -28.00 11.58 -17.96
CA ALA A 186 -28.48 10.41 -17.25
C ALA A 186 -28.07 10.40 -15.75
N ASP A 187 -28.90 9.76 -14.91
CA ASP A 187 -28.63 9.56 -13.48
C ASP A 187 -27.66 8.36 -13.25
N ASN A 188 -26.44 8.48 -13.73
CA ASN A 188 -25.46 7.39 -13.79
C ASN A 188 -24.11 7.72 -13.12
N LEU A 189 -24.05 8.72 -12.25
CA LEU A 189 -22.81 9.20 -11.60
C LEU A 189 -21.95 8.09 -11.03
N ILE A 190 -22.55 7.15 -10.28
CA ILE A 190 -21.77 6.08 -9.61
C ILE A 190 -21.10 5.18 -10.63
N GLN A 191 -21.80 4.81 -11.71
CA GLN A 191 -21.25 3.98 -12.79
C GLN A 191 -20.09 4.68 -13.49
N ILE A 192 -20.19 5.98 -13.74
CA ILE A 192 -19.14 6.79 -14.32
C ILE A 192 -17.92 6.84 -13.40
N LEU A 193 -18.09 7.10 -12.10
CA LEU A 193 -16.99 7.12 -11.15
C LEU A 193 -16.33 5.74 -11.03
N GLU A 194 -17.08 4.65 -10.96
CA GLU A 194 -16.56 3.29 -10.89
C GLU A 194 -15.85 2.85 -12.17
N SER A 195 -16.18 3.43 -13.33
CA SER A 195 -15.48 3.15 -14.59
C SER A 195 -14.00 3.60 -14.59
N PHE A 196 -13.64 4.52 -13.71
CA PHE A 196 -12.24 4.95 -13.53
C PHE A 196 -11.42 4.00 -12.67
N GLU A 197 -12.05 3.12 -11.89
CA GLU A 197 -11.34 2.20 -11.01
C GLU A 197 -10.60 1.09 -11.79
N PRO A 198 -9.47 0.57 -11.27
CA PRO A 198 -8.82 -0.58 -11.85
C PRO A 198 -9.71 -1.82 -11.89
N THR A 199 -9.65 -2.55 -13.00
CA THR A 199 -10.34 -3.84 -13.18
C THR A 199 -9.54 -5.03 -12.68
N THR A 200 -8.30 -4.83 -12.23
CA THR A 200 -7.38 -5.89 -11.78
C THR A 200 -7.93 -6.68 -10.59
N PRO A 201 -7.72 -8.00 -10.55
CA PRO A 201 -8.23 -8.85 -9.46
C PRO A 201 -7.80 -8.39 -8.07
N SER A 202 -6.54 -7.96 -7.91
CA SER A 202 -6.02 -7.51 -6.61
C SER A 202 -6.73 -6.27 -6.08
N TYR A 203 -7.08 -5.31 -6.96
CA TYR A 203 -7.83 -4.13 -6.58
C TYR A 203 -9.26 -4.49 -6.19
N LYS A 204 -9.95 -5.27 -7.03
CA LYS A 204 -11.33 -5.70 -6.78
C LYS A 204 -11.45 -6.49 -5.47
N GLU A 205 -10.50 -7.39 -5.22
CA GLU A 205 -10.52 -8.18 -3.99
C GLU A 205 -10.28 -7.32 -2.74
N LEU A 206 -9.38 -6.35 -2.78
CA LEU A 206 -9.18 -5.42 -1.67
C LEU A 206 -10.42 -4.54 -1.45
N LYS A 207 -11.01 -3.98 -2.53
CA LYS A 207 -12.25 -3.18 -2.48
C LYS A 207 -13.41 -3.97 -1.86
N LYS A 208 -13.59 -5.22 -2.25
CA LYS A 208 -14.65 -6.11 -1.75
C LYS A 208 -14.66 -6.27 -0.23
N HIS A 209 -13.49 -6.29 0.40
CA HIS A 209 -13.37 -6.45 1.86
C HIS A 209 -13.41 -5.14 2.65
N LEU A 210 -13.39 -4.00 1.96
CA LEU A 210 -13.33 -2.69 2.60
C LEU A 210 -14.58 -2.35 3.42
N PRO A 211 -15.83 -2.61 2.98
CA PRO A 211 -17.03 -2.34 3.78
C PRO A 211 -17.04 -3.09 5.12
N ALA A 212 -16.63 -4.36 5.12
CA ALA A 212 -16.54 -5.16 6.34
C ALA A 212 -15.46 -4.64 7.31
N PHE A 213 -14.36 -4.11 6.80
CA PHE A 213 -13.36 -3.41 7.62
C PHE A 213 -13.95 -2.13 8.23
N LEU A 214 -14.58 -1.29 7.41
CA LEU A 214 -15.12 0.02 7.82
C LEU A 214 -16.23 -0.11 8.88
N SER A 215 -17.08 -1.14 8.78
CA SER A 215 -18.15 -1.37 9.76
C SER A 215 -17.64 -1.72 11.17
N ASN A 216 -16.39 -2.14 11.29
CA ASN A 216 -15.74 -2.52 12.55
C ASN A 216 -14.69 -1.50 13.01
N THR A 217 -14.63 -0.31 12.41
CA THR A 217 -13.64 0.72 12.74
C THR A 217 -14.25 1.92 13.46
N ASP A 218 -13.47 2.51 14.35
CA ASP A 218 -13.83 3.73 15.06
C ASP A 218 -12.80 4.83 14.75
N PHE A 219 -13.14 5.71 13.82
CA PHE A 219 -12.29 6.84 13.42
C PHE A 219 -12.34 8.03 14.39
N SER A 220 -13.23 8.03 15.40
CA SER A 220 -13.32 9.11 16.39
C SER A 220 -12.14 9.10 17.38
N LYS A 221 -11.51 7.93 17.56
CA LYS A 221 -10.38 7.76 18.48
C LYS A 221 -9.09 8.30 17.89
N LYS A 222 -8.69 9.46 18.36
CA LYS A 222 -7.36 10.04 18.08
C LYS A 222 -6.34 9.48 19.07
N LEU A 223 -5.57 8.48 18.66
CA LEU A 223 -4.59 7.81 19.51
C LEU A 223 -3.17 8.32 19.22
N THR A 224 -2.39 8.54 20.27
CA THR A 224 -1.00 9.01 20.16
C THR A 224 -0.14 8.01 19.40
N PHE A 225 0.50 8.46 18.33
CA PHE A 225 1.48 7.69 17.56
C PHE A 225 2.82 7.63 18.31
N ILE A 226 3.46 6.48 18.33
CA ILE A 226 4.74 6.24 19.00
C ILE A 226 5.84 6.20 17.96
N ASP A 227 6.85 7.04 18.11
CA ASP A 227 7.96 7.13 17.17
C ASP A 227 8.83 5.87 17.18
N TYR A 228 9.20 5.41 15.97
CA TYR A 228 10.17 4.32 15.81
C TYR A 228 11.09 4.60 14.60
N PRO A 229 12.40 4.36 14.66
CA PRO A 229 13.15 3.88 15.84
C PRO A 229 13.19 4.91 16.99
N ILE A 230 13.35 4.39 18.21
CA ILE A 230 13.40 5.24 19.42
C ILE A 230 14.72 6.02 19.39
N LYS A 231 14.63 7.33 19.18
CA LYS A 231 15.78 8.24 19.15
C LYS A 231 15.96 9.02 20.44
N ASN A 232 14.89 9.21 21.19
CA ASN A 232 14.85 9.92 22.45
C ASN A 232 14.00 9.12 23.44
N GLN A 233 14.61 8.71 24.55
CA GLN A 233 13.98 7.84 25.54
C GLN A 233 12.87 8.57 26.32
N ASP A 234 13.06 9.83 26.69
CA ASP A 234 12.05 10.59 27.46
C ASP A 234 10.81 10.85 26.61
N LYS A 235 11.00 11.21 25.33
CA LYS A 235 9.90 11.35 24.39
C LYS A 235 9.13 10.04 24.23
N PHE A 236 9.83 8.91 24.11
CA PHE A 236 9.21 7.60 24.02
C PHE A 236 8.39 7.26 25.27
N ILE A 237 8.93 7.48 26.48
CA ILE A 237 8.22 7.22 27.74
C ILE A 237 6.96 8.08 27.81
N ASN A 238 7.04 9.38 27.47
CA ASN A 238 5.89 10.26 27.43
C ASN A 238 4.82 9.80 26.43
N GLN A 239 5.23 9.34 25.23
CA GLN A 239 4.31 8.81 24.23
C GLN A 239 3.66 7.51 24.71
N ILE A 240 4.42 6.58 25.32
CA ILE A 240 3.91 5.31 25.84
C ILE A 240 2.91 5.53 26.99
N ILE A 241 3.22 6.45 27.92
CA ILE A 241 2.31 6.81 29.03
C ILE A 241 0.99 7.35 28.46
N LYS A 242 1.09 8.37 27.59
CA LYS A 242 -0.08 8.99 26.98
C LYS A 242 -0.92 7.96 26.22
N ARG A 243 -0.28 7.17 25.36
CA ARG A 243 -0.95 6.11 24.60
C ARG A 243 -1.62 5.07 25.47
N SER A 244 -0.96 4.67 26.56
CA SER A 244 -1.49 3.65 27.47
C SER A 244 -2.70 4.14 28.27
N LYS A 245 -2.77 5.44 28.57
CA LYS A 245 -3.97 6.06 29.14
C LYS A 245 -5.13 6.09 28.13
N GLU A 246 -4.86 6.46 26.88
CA GLU A 246 -5.84 6.49 25.80
C GLU A 246 -6.48 5.10 25.53
N GLU A 247 -5.73 4.01 25.73
CA GLU A 247 -6.22 2.63 25.58
C GLU A 247 -6.62 1.94 26.93
N ASN A 248 -6.66 2.69 28.04
CA ASN A 248 -6.98 2.18 29.38
C ASN A 248 -6.03 1.06 29.90
N PHE A 249 -4.79 1.05 29.44
CA PHE A 249 -3.75 0.19 30.02
C PHE A 249 -3.17 0.77 31.31
N LEU A 250 -3.24 2.10 31.47
CA LEU A 250 -2.69 2.87 32.58
C LEU A 250 -3.74 3.83 33.14
N ALA A 251 -3.71 4.06 34.45
CA ALA A 251 -4.59 5.03 35.11
C ALA A 251 -4.24 6.49 34.69
N GLN A 252 -5.24 7.39 34.73
CA GLN A 252 -5.10 8.75 34.20
C GLN A 252 -4.14 9.65 35.02
N ASP A 253 -3.99 9.36 36.30
CA ASP A 253 -3.16 10.10 37.26
C ASP A 253 -1.66 9.79 37.17
N VAL A 254 -1.26 8.66 36.54
CA VAL A 254 0.16 8.28 36.41
C VAL A 254 0.89 9.23 35.44
N THR A 255 1.88 9.97 35.92
CA THR A 255 2.67 10.92 35.11
C THR A 255 4.05 10.41 34.74
N THR A 256 4.62 9.49 35.51
CA THR A 256 5.95 8.93 35.31
C THR A 256 5.93 7.42 35.51
N LEU A 257 6.90 6.72 34.97
CA LEU A 257 7.11 5.29 35.13
C LEU A 257 8.58 5.02 35.41
N ASP A 258 8.86 4.25 36.46
CA ASP A 258 10.18 3.65 36.63
C ASP A 258 10.37 2.44 35.70
N SER A 259 11.55 1.85 35.68
CA SER A 259 11.88 0.74 34.78
C SER A 259 11.07 -0.55 35.05
N VAL A 260 10.67 -0.79 36.30
CA VAL A 260 9.87 -1.96 36.70
C VAL A 260 8.41 -1.76 36.30
N GLN A 261 7.88 -0.58 36.56
CA GLN A 261 6.51 -0.17 36.16
C GLN A 261 6.36 -0.19 34.64
N LEU A 262 7.35 0.36 33.90
CA LEU A 262 7.36 0.32 32.43
C LEU A 262 7.35 -1.13 31.92
N ARG A 263 8.21 -2.00 32.47
CA ARG A 263 8.24 -3.41 32.09
C ARG A 263 6.93 -4.13 32.34
N THR A 264 6.28 -3.85 33.46
CA THR A 264 4.96 -4.41 33.81
C THR A 264 3.88 -3.93 32.85
N LEU A 265 3.87 -2.63 32.52
CA LEU A 265 2.97 -2.05 31.52
C LEU A 265 3.17 -2.70 30.15
N ILE A 266 4.41 -2.87 29.70
CA ILE A 266 4.72 -3.50 28.41
C ILE A 266 4.20 -4.96 28.37
N LYS A 267 4.38 -5.73 29.44
CA LYS A 267 3.81 -7.09 29.51
C LYS A 267 2.30 -7.10 29.36
N LYS A 268 1.59 -6.18 30.04
CA LYS A 268 0.13 -6.02 29.90
C LYS A 268 -0.29 -5.67 28.47
N ILE A 269 0.47 -4.80 27.80
CA ILE A 269 0.26 -4.45 26.40
C ILE A 269 0.51 -5.67 25.49
N GLN A 270 1.59 -6.40 25.71
CA GLN A 270 1.96 -7.59 24.94
C GLN A 270 0.85 -8.66 25.04
N GLU A 271 0.37 -8.94 26.24
CA GLU A 271 -0.74 -9.87 26.46
C GLU A 271 -2.00 -9.44 25.69
N LYS A 272 -2.44 -8.18 25.85
CA LYS A 272 -3.64 -7.67 25.20
C LYS A 272 -3.54 -7.62 23.67
N LYS A 273 -2.34 -7.43 23.13
CA LYS A 273 -2.05 -7.39 21.69
C LYS A 273 -1.62 -8.74 21.11
N ASN A 274 -1.72 -9.83 21.89
CA ASN A 274 -1.33 -11.20 21.52
C ASN A 274 0.13 -11.29 21.02
N LEU A 275 1.05 -10.65 21.72
CA LEU A 275 2.49 -10.70 21.48
C LEU A 275 3.19 -11.62 22.47
N GLU A 276 4.47 -11.97 22.22
CA GLU A 276 5.32 -12.63 23.20
C GLU A 276 5.52 -11.74 24.44
N ILE A 277 5.24 -12.29 25.65
CA ILE A 277 5.23 -11.52 26.89
C ILE A 277 6.62 -11.55 27.55
N ASP A 278 7.58 -10.83 26.98
CA ASP A 278 8.95 -10.72 27.50
C ASP A 278 9.22 -9.41 28.27
N GLY A 279 8.28 -8.47 28.24
CA GLY A 279 8.38 -7.16 28.87
C GLY A 279 9.38 -6.21 28.20
N LYS A 280 9.78 -6.48 26.96
CA LYS A 280 10.63 -5.59 26.18
C LYS A 280 9.80 -4.75 25.21
N TYR A 281 10.04 -3.44 25.21
CA TYR A 281 9.44 -2.53 24.24
C TYR A 281 10.30 -2.50 22.97
N GLY A 282 9.98 -3.40 22.06
CA GLY A 282 10.64 -3.47 20.76
C GLY A 282 9.71 -3.08 19.62
N ARG A 283 10.21 -3.29 18.42
CA ARG A 283 9.50 -3.04 17.17
C ARG A 283 8.07 -3.60 17.14
N GLN A 284 7.87 -4.82 17.63
CA GLN A 284 6.57 -5.49 17.61
C GLN A 284 5.52 -4.79 18.49
N VAL A 285 5.91 -4.37 19.70
CA VAL A 285 5.02 -3.63 20.61
C VAL A 285 4.60 -2.30 20.00
N ILE A 286 5.59 -1.54 19.48
CA ILE A 286 5.33 -0.23 18.88
C ILE A 286 4.47 -0.37 17.62
N PHE A 287 4.75 -1.36 16.77
CA PHE A 287 3.94 -1.64 15.59
C PHE A 287 2.49 -1.99 15.99
N ALA A 288 2.29 -2.86 16.98
CA ALA A 288 0.96 -3.25 17.43
C ALA A 288 0.17 -2.07 18.03
N LEU A 289 0.83 -1.19 18.78
CA LEU A 289 0.21 0.02 19.29
C LEU A 289 -0.13 1.01 18.17
N ASN A 290 0.77 1.23 17.23
CA ASN A 290 0.55 2.15 16.11
C ASN A 290 -0.43 1.62 15.06
N ASN A 291 -0.80 0.35 15.09
CA ASN A 291 -1.74 -0.25 14.15
C ASN A 291 -3.20 0.07 14.52
N THR A 292 -3.52 1.37 14.68
CA THR A 292 -4.86 1.88 14.98
C THR A 292 -5.77 1.78 13.77
N ASP A 293 -7.07 1.94 13.95
CA ASP A 293 -8.02 1.90 12.84
C ASP A 293 -7.76 3.00 11.80
N GLN A 294 -7.37 4.19 12.28
CA GLN A 294 -6.96 5.27 11.39
C GLN A 294 -5.70 4.93 10.57
N GLU A 295 -4.68 4.36 11.22
CA GLU A 295 -3.44 3.95 10.54
C GLU A 295 -3.67 2.76 9.60
N LYS A 296 -4.51 1.80 9.98
CA LYS A 296 -4.94 0.71 9.10
C LYS A 296 -5.63 1.24 7.85
N TYR A 297 -6.57 2.19 8.03
CA TYR A 297 -7.23 2.80 6.90
C TYR A 297 -6.25 3.55 5.99
N PHE A 298 -5.30 4.29 6.56
CA PHE A 298 -4.25 4.95 5.78
C PHE A 298 -3.40 3.97 4.98
N LYS A 299 -3.06 2.81 5.56
CA LYS A 299 -2.40 1.72 4.82
C LYS A 299 -3.26 1.20 3.67
N ILE A 300 -4.58 1.07 3.86
CA ILE A 300 -5.50 0.70 2.77
C ILE A 300 -5.45 1.74 1.66
N VAL A 301 -5.58 3.03 1.98
CA VAL A 301 -5.50 4.13 1.00
C VAL A 301 -4.20 4.04 0.20
N ILE A 302 -3.04 3.89 0.86
CA ILE A 302 -1.73 3.80 0.21
C ILE A 302 -1.66 2.58 -0.72
N ASN A 303 -2.17 1.42 -0.30
CA ASN A 303 -2.09 0.21 -1.12
C ASN A 303 -3.09 0.24 -2.28
N MET A 304 -4.28 0.82 -2.10
CA MET A 304 -5.19 1.08 -3.21
C MET A 304 -4.59 2.10 -4.20
N ASP A 305 -3.89 3.12 -3.72
CA ASP A 305 -3.16 4.06 -4.56
C ASP A 305 -2.07 3.36 -5.39
N ARG A 306 -1.30 2.44 -4.78
CA ARG A 306 -0.34 1.60 -5.52
C ARG A 306 -1.00 0.78 -6.63
N LEU A 307 -2.16 0.18 -6.34
CA LEU A 307 -2.89 -0.64 -7.30
C LEU A 307 -3.51 0.19 -8.44
N ARG A 308 -3.93 1.43 -8.17
CA ARG A 308 -4.41 2.38 -9.19
C ARG A 308 -3.30 2.79 -10.14
N ARG A 309 -2.11 3.06 -9.61
CA ARG A 309 -0.94 3.45 -10.40
C ARG A 309 -0.31 2.29 -11.17
N ASN A 310 -0.38 1.09 -10.63
CA ASN A 310 0.21 -0.11 -11.22
C ASN A 310 -0.88 -1.14 -11.50
N ARG A 311 -1.54 -0.97 -12.66
CA ARG A 311 -2.62 -1.85 -13.14
C ARG A 311 -2.05 -3.14 -13.75
N GLU A 312 -1.27 -3.85 -12.95
CA GLU A 312 -0.57 -5.05 -13.37
C GLU A 312 -1.52 -6.24 -13.50
N GLU A 313 -1.54 -6.86 -14.65
CA GLU A 313 -2.22 -8.12 -14.89
C GLU A 313 -1.22 -9.27 -14.74
N TYR A 314 -1.66 -10.34 -14.08
CA TYR A 314 -0.83 -11.51 -13.84
C TYR A 314 -1.30 -12.66 -14.71
N PRO A 315 -0.36 -13.47 -15.27
CA PRO A 315 -0.72 -14.65 -16.03
C PRO A 315 -1.39 -15.70 -15.12
N ASN A 316 -1.99 -16.73 -15.73
CA ASN A 316 -2.65 -17.79 -14.98
C ASN A 316 -1.72 -18.53 -14.00
N ARG A 317 -0.41 -18.53 -14.26
CA ARG A 317 0.60 -19.17 -13.43
C ARG A 317 1.74 -18.19 -13.14
N TYR A 318 1.99 -17.91 -11.86
CA TYR A 318 3.07 -17.02 -11.43
C TYR A 318 3.47 -17.24 -9.98
N LEU A 319 4.67 -16.78 -9.64
CA LEU A 319 5.22 -16.71 -8.31
C LEU A 319 5.16 -15.26 -7.81
N TRP A 320 4.62 -15.09 -6.63
CA TRP A 320 4.46 -13.81 -5.96
C TRP A 320 5.25 -13.77 -4.66
N VAL A 321 6.07 -12.75 -4.46
CA VAL A 321 6.72 -12.46 -3.19
C VAL A 321 6.21 -11.11 -2.69
N ASN A 322 5.46 -11.11 -1.60
CA ASN A 322 5.12 -9.86 -0.92
C ASN A 322 6.13 -9.60 0.20
N LEU A 323 6.98 -8.60 0.02
CA LEU A 323 8.08 -8.32 0.94
C LEU A 323 7.60 -8.03 2.37
N PRO A 324 6.59 -7.14 2.63
CA PRO A 324 6.09 -6.88 3.97
C PRO A 324 5.46 -8.08 4.68
N SER A 325 4.88 -9.02 3.94
CA SER A 325 4.27 -10.21 4.55
C SER A 325 5.29 -11.26 4.94
N PHE A 326 6.51 -11.22 4.37
CA PHE A 326 7.52 -12.26 4.47
C PHE A 326 7.03 -13.62 3.95
N TYR A 327 6.19 -13.60 2.89
CA TYR A 327 5.68 -14.80 2.25
C TYR A 327 5.89 -14.77 0.74
N LEU A 328 6.12 -15.96 0.22
CA LEU A 328 6.11 -16.32 -1.19
C LEU A 328 4.89 -17.20 -1.43
N GLN A 329 4.19 -16.96 -2.52
CA GLN A 329 3.08 -17.79 -2.99
C GLN A 329 3.25 -18.11 -4.46
N VAL A 330 2.85 -19.31 -4.87
CA VAL A 330 2.72 -19.69 -6.28
C VAL A 330 1.24 -19.81 -6.58
N PHE A 331 0.78 -19.06 -7.57
CA PHE A 331 -0.59 -19.07 -8.04
C PHE A 331 -0.69 -19.85 -9.36
N GLU A 332 -1.74 -20.63 -9.51
CA GLU A 332 -2.15 -21.26 -10.76
C GLU A 332 -3.67 -21.23 -10.88
N ASN A 333 -4.18 -20.57 -11.94
CA ASN A 333 -5.62 -20.34 -12.18
C ASN A 333 -6.34 -19.68 -10.97
N GLY A 334 -5.70 -18.70 -10.34
CA GLY A 334 -6.24 -17.99 -9.19
C GLY A 334 -6.16 -18.74 -7.85
N VAL A 335 -5.65 -19.99 -7.85
CA VAL A 335 -5.51 -20.83 -6.65
C VAL A 335 -4.07 -20.84 -6.17
N THR A 336 -3.84 -20.65 -4.87
CA THR A 336 -2.52 -20.81 -4.26
C THR A 336 -2.13 -22.27 -4.21
N LYS A 337 -1.06 -22.64 -4.94
CA LYS A 337 -0.48 -23.99 -4.97
C LYS A 337 0.61 -24.19 -3.93
N ILE A 338 1.39 -23.15 -3.66
CA ILE A 338 2.48 -23.16 -2.69
C ILE A 338 2.41 -21.88 -1.89
N GLU A 339 2.58 -21.99 -0.58
CA GLU A 339 2.88 -20.87 0.32
C GLU A 339 4.17 -21.20 1.09
N SER A 340 5.07 -20.25 1.18
CA SER A 340 6.34 -20.41 1.88
C SER A 340 6.73 -19.14 2.61
N LYS A 341 7.27 -19.29 3.83
CA LYS A 341 7.95 -18.18 4.49
C LYS A 341 9.21 -17.80 3.71
N VAL A 342 9.52 -16.50 3.69
CA VAL A 342 10.77 -16.00 3.11
C VAL A 342 11.52 -15.09 4.08
N ILE A 343 12.85 -15.02 3.88
CA ILE A 343 13.72 -14.03 4.52
C ILE A 343 14.18 -13.08 3.44
N ILE A 344 13.91 -11.80 3.62
CA ILE A 344 14.20 -10.72 2.67
C ILE A 344 15.37 -9.84 3.13
N GLY A 345 15.80 -8.93 2.28
CA GLY A 345 16.86 -7.95 2.59
C GLY A 345 16.55 -7.06 3.78
N LYS A 346 17.59 -6.66 4.51
CA LYS A 346 17.50 -5.67 5.60
C LYS A 346 17.11 -4.29 5.06
N PRO A 347 16.60 -3.36 5.88
CA PRO A 347 16.21 -2.02 5.42
C PRO A 347 17.30 -1.24 4.68
N TYR A 348 18.57 -1.50 4.96
CA TYR A 348 19.73 -0.89 4.29
C TYR A 348 20.35 -1.75 3.17
N THR A 349 19.88 -2.99 2.99
CA THR A 349 20.22 -3.89 1.88
C THR A 349 18.95 -4.51 1.31
N ARG A 350 18.07 -3.65 0.83
CA ARG A 350 16.69 -4.00 0.47
C ARG A 350 16.63 -5.02 -0.66
N THR A 351 15.65 -5.90 -0.61
CA THR A 351 15.21 -6.64 -1.80
C THR A 351 14.47 -5.67 -2.71
N PRO A 352 14.91 -5.48 -3.97
CA PRO A 352 14.22 -4.60 -4.92
C PRO A 352 12.90 -5.19 -5.42
N LEU A 353 12.02 -4.34 -5.95
CA LEU A 353 10.85 -4.79 -6.71
C LEU A 353 11.32 -5.32 -8.06
N ILE A 354 10.87 -6.51 -8.43
CA ILE A 354 11.32 -7.22 -9.64
C ILE A 354 10.12 -7.83 -10.36
N THR A 355 10.11 -7.72 -11.68
CA THR A 355 9.32 -8.55 -12.60
C THR A 355 10.32 -9.31 -13.46
N SER A 356 10.27 -10.62 -13.44
CA SER A 356 11.16 -11.51 -14.18
C SER A 356 10.52 -12.89 -14.37
N LYS A 357 11.33 -13.89 -14.72
CA LYS A 357 10.90 -15.28 -14.84
C LYS A 357 12.02 -16.19 -14.34
N ILE A 358 11.67 -17.23 -13.56
CA ILE A 358 12.63 -18.26 -13.16
C ILE A 358 12.94 -19.12 -14.39
N ASP A 359 14.20 -19.10 -14.80
CA ASP A 359 14.72 -19.76 -15.99
C ASP A 359 15.69 -20.91 -15.66
N GLN A 360 16.22 -20.96 -14.43
CA GLN A 360 17.19 -21.97 -14.03
C GLN A 360 17.07 -22.37 -12.57
N ILE A 361 17.33 -23.65 -12.28
CA ILE A 361 17.45 -24.21 -10.93
C ILE A 361 18.86 -24.81 -10.78
N THR A 362 19.54 -24.55 -9.68
CA THR A 362 20.89 -25.08 -9.41
C THR A 362 20.91 -25.78 -8.06
N THR A 363 21.32 -27.06 -8.05
CA THR A 363 21.61 -27.84 -6.84
C THR A 363 23.04 -27.57 -6.35
N TYR A 364 23.26 -27.57 -5.05
CA TYR A 364 24.57 -27.32 -4.41
C TYR A 364 25.33 -26.13 -5.04
N PRO A 365 24.73 -24.95 -5.10
CA PRO A 365 25.31 -23.79 -5.78
C PRO A 365 26.61 -23.34 -5.10
N THR A 366 27.56 -22.87 -5.90
CA THR A 366 28.67 -22.05 -5.39
C THR A 366 28.21 -20.61 -5.23
N TRP A 367 28.68 -19.92 -4.22
CA TRP A 367 28.35 -18.51 -4.00
C TRP A 367 29.55 -17.62 -4.24
N THR A 368 29.56 -16.92 -5.36
CA THR A 368 30.49 -15.80 -5.58
C THR A 368 29.95 -14.60 -4.80
N ILE A 369 30.71 -14.14 -3.84
CA ILE A 369 30.29 -13.10 -2.91
C ILE A 369 30.34 -11.74 -3.62
N PRO A 370 29.23 -10.96 -3.59
CA PRO A 370 29.18 -9.62 -4.18
C PRO A 370 30.21 -8.66 -3.57
N THR A 371 30.75 -7.77 -4.41
CA THR A 371 31.74 -6.76 -3.99
C THR A 371 31.24 -5.88 -2.84
N SER A 372 29.94 -5.58 -2.78
CA SER A 372 29.34 -4.82 -1.69
C SER A 372 29.41 -5.53 -0.34
N ILE A 373 29.30 -6.84 -0.29
CA ILE A 373 29.46 -7.67 0.91
C ILE A 373 30.94 -7.78 1.24
N ILE A 374 31.80 -7.95 0.22
CA ILE A 374 33.24 -7.98 0.42
C ILE A 374 33.72 -6.69 1.10
N SER A 375 33.33 -5.54 0.57
CA SER A 375 33.77 -4.24 1.10
C SER A 375 33.25 -3.94 2.50
N LYS A 376 31.97 -4.25 2.75
CA LYS A 376 31.29 -3.84 4.00
C LYS A 376 31.48 -4.82 5.15
N GLU A 377 31.68 -6.11 4.85
CA GLU A 377 31.70 -7.16 5.88
C GLU A 377 32.98 -7.99 5.85
N ILE A 378 33.36 -8.52 4.67
CA ILE A 378 34.47 -9.50 4.60
C ILE A 378 35.80 -8.82 4.84
N LEU A 379 36.11 -7.77 4.09
CA LEU A 379 37.41 -7.07 4.22
C LEU A 379 37.66 -6.52 5.62
N PRO A 380 36.70 -5.84 6.30
CA PRO A 380 36.89 -5.45 7.70
C PRO A 380 37.16 -6.61 8.66
N ASN A 381 36.50 -7.76 8.43
CA ASN A 381 36.71 -8.94 9.26
C ASN A 381 38.05 -9.65 9.00
N ILE A 382 38.51 -9.70 7.74
CA ILE A 382 39.84 -10.23 7.39
C ILE A 382 40.91 -9.38 8.03
N LYS A 383 40.83 -8.04 7.95
CA LYS A 383 41.80 -7.12 8.60
C LYS A 383 41.93 -7.34 10.11
N LYS A 384 40.82 -7.72 10.77
CA LYS A 384 40.82 -8.04 12.20
C LYS A 384 41.39 -9.44 12.47
N ASN A 385 41.23 -10.37 11.55
CA ASN A 385 41.61 -11.77 11.72
C ASN A 385 41.84 -12.45 10.37
N ASN A 386 43.09 -12.72 10.02
CA ASN A 386 43.53 -13.34 8.77
C ASN A 386 42.85 -14.71 8.52
N GLY A 387 42.60 -15.49 9.56
CA GLY A 387 41.92 -16.79 9.45
C GLY A 387 40.40 -16.71 9.16
N TYR A 388 39.84 -15.51 8.97
CA TYR A 388 38.40 -15.33 8.76
C TYR A 388 37.87 -16.09 7.53
N LEU A 389 38.55 -16.02 6.38
CA LEU A 389 38.13 -16.71 5.15
C LEU A 389 38.12 -18.24 5.35
N ASN A 390 39.14 -18.80 5.96
CA ASN A 390 39.25 -20.24 6.21
C ASN A 390 38.14 -20.73 7.15
N ARG A 391 37.88 -20.00 8.25
CA ARG A 391 36.78 -20.35 9.17
C ARG A 391 35.38 -20.30 8.52
N LYS A 392 35.19 -19.42 7.52
CA LYS A 392 33.94 -19.31 6.77
C LYS A 392 33.88 -20.25 5.57
N GLY A 393 34.91 -21.04 5.31
CA GLY A 393 35.01 -21.93 4.16
C GLY A 393 35.07 -21.16 2.83
N TYR A 394 35.61 -19.95 2.82
CA TYR A 394 35.73 -19.13 1.62
C TYR A 394 37.05 -19.38 0.91
N SER A 395 37.00 -19.46 -0.42
CA SER A 395 38.15 -19.54 -1.29
C SER A 395 38.40 -18.23 -2.01
N LEU A 396 39.66 -17.86 -2.18
CA LEU A 396 40.08 -16.65 -2.87
C LEU A 396 40.59 -17.00 -4.27
N TYR A 397 40.20 -16.26 -5.29
CA TYR A 397 40.63 -16.42 -6.68
C TYR A 397 41.06 -15.09 -7.28
N ASP A 398 42.15 -15.08 -8.03
CA ASP A 398 42.59 -13.92 -8.80
C ASP A 398 41.77 -13.74 -10.09
N ALA A 399 42.13 -12.72 -10.89
CA ALA A 399 41.47 -12.42 -12.14
C ALA A 399 41.61 -13.55 -13.20
N THR A 400 42.67 -14.36 -13.10
CA THR A 400 42.90 -15.51 -14.02
C THR A 400 42.14 -16.75 -13.59
N GLY A 401 41.52 -16.76 -12.41
CA GLY A 401 40.83 -17.90 -11.83
C GLY A 401 41.70 -18.85 -11.03
N LYS A 402 42.96 -18.48 -10.80
CA LYS A 402 43.87 -19.24 -9.94
C LYS A 402 43.55 -19.01 -8.46
N LYS A 403 43.55 -20.09 -7.68
CA LYS A 403 43.32 -20.01 -6.23
C LYS A 403 44.50 -19.30 -5.55
N VAL A 404 44.21 -18.33 -4.68
CA VAL A 404 45.17 -17.54 -3.95
C VAL A 404 45.14 -17.95 -2.47
N ASN A 405 46.31 -18.07 -1.85
CA ASN A 405 46.42 -18.28 -0.40
C ASN A 405 46.09 -16.96 0.32
N PRO A 406 45.04 -16.88 1.16
CA PRO A 406 44.69 -15.66 1.88
C PRO A 406 45.80 -15.13 2.78
N ASP A 407 46.65 -16.00 3.30
CA ASP A 407 47.75 -15.63 4.21
C ASP A 407 48.91 -14.92 3.50
N SER A 408 49.03 -15.06 2.17
CA SER A 408 50.02 -14.36 1.35
C SER A 408 49.60 -12.95 0.93
N VAL A 409 48.37 -12.51 1.28
CA VAL A 409 47.83 -11.23 0.85
C VAL A 409 47.97 -10.16 1.94
N ASN A 410 48.56 -9.01 1.59
CA ASN A 410 48.58 -7.86 2.47
C ASN A 410 47.23 -7.14 2.51
N TRP A 411 46.33 -7.56 3.42
CA TRP A 411 44.98 -7.05 3.54
C TRP A 411 44.90 -5.58 3.95
N SER A 412 45.94 -5.05 4.62
CA SER A 412 45.95 -3.65 5.04
C SER A 412 46.04 -2.66 3.87
N SER A 413 46.56 -3.11 2.72
CA SER A 413 46.67 -2.28 1.51
C SER A 413 45.32 -1.99 0.80
N TYR A 414 44.25 -2.67 1.17
CA TYR A 414 42.93 -2.51 0.53
C TYR A 414 41.96 -1.74 1.44
N GLU A 415 41.33 -0.67 0.95
CA GLU A 415 40.39 0.13 1.73
C GLU A 415 38.93 -0.19 1.40
N LYS A 416 38.54 -0.23 0.13
CA LYS A 416 37.16 -0.31 -0.34
C LYS A 416 36.81 -1.54 -1.18
N GLY A 417 37.79 -2.33 -1.56
CA GLY A 417 37.61 -3.51 -2.39
C GLY A 417 38.89 -4.30 -2.50
N ILE A 418 38.80 -5.45 -3.13
CA ILE A 418 39.94 -6.34 -3.37
C ILE A 418 39.94 -6.81 -4.83
N PRO A 419 41.10 -7.06 -5.48
CA PRO A 419 41.19 -7.55 -6.85
C PRO A 419 40.92 -9.06 -6.97
N PHE A 420 40.27 -9.65 -5.97
CA PHE A 420 40.04 -11.08 -5.87
C PHE A 420 38.53 -11.37 -5.85
N ARG A 421 38.18 -12.52 -6.40
CA ARG A 421 36.86 -13.10 -6.21
C ARG A 421 36.88 -13.96 -4.94
N VAL A 422 35.93 -13.71 -4.04
CA VAL A 422 35.69 -14.55 -2.87
C VAL A 422 34.53 -15.49 -3.19
N VAL A 423 34.76 -16.79 -3.05
CA VAL A 423 33.77 -17.82 -3.43
C VAL A 423 33.58 -18.78 -2.25
N GLN A 424 32.32 -19.04 -1.91
CA GLN A 424 31.95 -20.14 -1.02
C GLN A 424 31.60 -21.36 -1.88
N PRO A 425 32.27 -22.50 -1.73
CA PRO A 425 31.97 -23.72 -2.46
C PRO A 425 30.58 -24.28 -2.11
N GLY A 426 30.02 -25.10 -2.99
CA GLY A 426 28.78 -25.83 -2.71
C GLY A 426 28.97 -26.79 -1.53
N GLY A 427 27.94 -26.92 -0.70
CA GLY A 427 27.94 -27.77 0.49
C GLY A 427 26.86 -27.37 1.48
N ASP A 428 26.62 -28.20 2.49
CA ASP A 428 25.57 -27.99 3.49
C ASP A 428 25.79 -26.71 4.33
N ALA A 429 27.05 -26.26 4.44
CA ALA A 429 27.44 -25.03 5.13
C ALA A 429 27.30 -23.76 4.25
N ASN A 430 26.98 -23.91 2.96
CA ASN A 430 26.88 -22.77 2.05
C ASN A 430 25.72 -21.85 2.46
N SER A 431 25.97 -20.54 2.43
CA SER A 431 24.97 -19.53 2.77
C SER A 431 23.74 -19.54 1.87
N LEU A 432 23.87 -20.04 0.62
CA LEU A 432 22.77 -20.23 -0.32
C LEU A 432 22.00 -21.55 -0.08
N GLY A 433 22.40 -22.34 0.93
CA GLY A 433 21.86 -23.68 1.11
C GLY A 433 22.19 -24.61 -0.06
N ILE A 434 21.31 -25.55 -0.34
CA ILE A 434 21.52 -26.60 -1.33
C ILE A 434 20.69 -26.41 -2.63
N MET A 435 19.90 -25.33 -2.72
CA MET A 435 19.06 -25.03 -3.87
C MET A 435 19.04 -23.52 -4.17
N LYS A 436 19.16 -23.17 -5.46
CA LYS A 436 19.10 -21.82 -5.97
C LYS A 436 18.18 -21.75 -7.20
N PHE A 437 17.33 -20.72 -7.26
CA PHE A 437 16.46 -20.42 -8.39
C PHE A 437 16.92 -19.09 -9.01
N ASN A 438 17.36 -19.13 -10.24
CA ASN A 438 17.84 -17.97 -10.97
C ASN A 438 16.72 -17.34 -11.79
N PHE A 439 16.77 -16.04 -11.95
CA PHE A 439 15.95 -15.24 -12.86
C PHE A 439 16.72 -13.98 -13.28
N PRO A 440 16.64 -13.57 -14.56
CA PRO A 440 17.33 -12.40 -15.06
C PRO A 440 16.91 -11.12 -14.33
N ASN A 441 17.85 -10.34 -13.80
CA ASN A 441 17.62 -9.02 -13.23
C ASN A 441 18.94 -8.24 -13.05
N LYS A 442 18.85 -6.90 -13.07
CA LYS A 442 20.02 -6.01 -12.92
C LYS A 442 20.57 -5.92 -11.49
N HIS A 443 19.91 -6.54 -10.51
CA HIS A 443 20.26 -6.43 -9.09
C HIS A 443 21.00 -7.65 -8.56
N SER A 444 21.22 -8.68 -9.39
CA SER A 444 21.82 -9.96 -8.98
C SER A 444 21.09 -10.62 -7.80
N VAL A 445 19.76 -10.48 -7.76
CA VAL A 445 18.87 -11.12 -6.78
C VAL A 445 18.41 -12.47 -7.31
N TYR A 446 18.28 -13.46 -6.43
CA TYR A 446 17.75 -14.78 -6.71
C TYR A 446 17.00 -15.32 -5.49
N LEU A 447 16.20 -16.38 -5.69
CA LEU A 447 15.65 -17.16 -4.59
C LEU A 447 16.63 -18.30 -4.25
N HIS A 448 16.72 -18.68 -2.96
CA HIS A 448 17.59 -19.77 -2.55
C HIS A 448 17.20 -20.36 -1.19
N ASP A 449 17.68 -21.55 -0.90
CA ASP A 449 17.68 -22.18 0.42
C ASP A 449 18.64 -21.45 1.39
N THR A 450 18.82 -21.95 2.58
CA THR A 450 19.79 -21.41 3.56
C THR A 450 20.24 -22.48 4.54
N ASN A 451 21.49 -22.41 4.96
CA ASN A 451 22.01 -23.19 6.09
C ASN A 451 21.47 -22.73 7.46
N GLN A 452 20.83 -21.55 7.53
CA GLN A 452 20.29 -20.95 8.76
C GLN A 452 18.76 -21.07 8.81
N ARG A 453 18.23 -22.28 8.67
CA ARG A 453 16.78 -22.54 8.59
C ARG A 453 16.00 -22.12 9.83
N GLY A 454 16.60 -22.13 11.01
CA GLY A 454 15.98 -21.65 12.26
C GLY A 454 15.50 -20.20 12.20
N LEU A 455 16.07 -19.37 11.31
CA LEU A 455 15.64 -17.98 11.14
C LEU A 455 14.23 -17.82 10.57
N PHE A 456 13.64 -18.85 9.94
CA PHE A 456 12.25 -18.82 9.50
C PHE A 456 11.24 -18.83 10.66
N ASN A 457 11.67 -19.17 11.88
CA ASN A 457 10.84 -19.12 13.08
C ASN A 457 10.65 -17.68 13.59
N ASN A 458 11.50 -16.76 13.17
CA ASN A 458 11.35 -15.35 13.53
C ASN A 458 10.09 -14.76 12.88
N SER A 459 9.36 -13.94 13.61
CA SER A 459 8.23 -13.16 13.07
C SER A 459 8.72 -12.07 12.11
N PHE A 460 9.84 -11.40 12.44
CA PHE A 460 10.49 -10.41 11.59
C PHE A 460 11.65 -11.05 10.81
N ARG A 461 11.51 -11.12 9.48
CA ARG A 461 12.44 -11.85 8.62
C ARG A 461 13.15 -10.99 7.57
N SER A 462 13.38 -9.71 7.88
CA SER A 462 14.20 -8.81 7.05
C SER A 462 15.67 -8.89 7.48
N LEU A 463 16.37 -9.95 7.09
CA LEU A 463 17.68 -10.34 7.63
C LEU A 463 18.76 -10.56 6.57
N SER A 464 18.40 -10.65 5.26
CA SER A 464 19.35 -10.95 4.17
C SER A 464 20.06 -9.69 3.63
N HIS A 465 20.92 -9.89 2.64
CA HIS A 465 21.62 -8.83 1.90
C HIS A 465 20.91 -8.44 0.59
N GLY A 466 19.65 -8.87 0.42
CA GLY A 466 18.84 -8.53 -0.75
C GLY A 466 18.24 -9.73 -1.45
N CYS A 467 18.95 -10.87 -1.53
CA CYS A 467 18.38 -12.12 -2.03
C CYS A 467 17.31 -12.66 -1.09
N VAL A 468 16.40 -13.48 -1.63
CA VAL A 468 15.25 -14.01 -0.91
C VAL A 468 15.48 -15.47 -0.55
N ARG A 469 15.55 -15.78 0.76
CA ARG A 469 15.64 -17.15 1.25
C ARG A 469 14.24 -17.75 1.33
N VAL A 470 14.09 -18.99 0.87
CA VAL A 470 12.80 -19.68 0.77
C VAL A 470 12.80 -20.89 1.71
N GLN A 471 11.78 -20.99 2.58
CA GLN A 471 11.66 -22.11 3.52
C GLN A 471 11.30 -23.43 2.80
N ASN A 472 10.25 -23.40 1.98
CA ASN A 472 9.73 -24.57 1.26
C ASN A 472 10.31 -24.62 -0.15
N TRP A 473 11.63 -24.52 -0.25
CA TRP A 473 12.35 -24.57 -1.54
C TRP A 473 12.17 -25.92 -2.24
N ASP A 474 11.98 -27.00 -1.49
CA ASP A 474 11.75 -28.37 -1.98
C ASP A 474 10.43 -28.47 -2.75
N SER A 475 9.34 -28.00 -2.19
CA SER A 475 8.04 -27.92 -2.89
C SER A 475 8.12 -27.01 -4.11
N LEU A 476 8.89 -25.91 -4.02
CA LEU A 476 9.02 -24.97 -5.13
C LEU A 476 9.75 -25.60 -6.33
N TYR A 477 10.90 -26.29 -6.14
CA TYR A 477 11.60 -26.88 -7.27
C TYR A 477 10.78 -28.03 -7.91
N GLN A 478 10.10 -28.84 -7.09
CA GLN A 478 9.23 -29.90 -7.59
C GLN A 478 8.09 -29.31 -8.43
N TYR A 479 7.42 -28.27 -7.96
CA TYR A 479 6.37 -27.60 -8.72
C TYR A 479 6.88 -27.05 -10.06
N ILE A 480 8.04 -26.40 -10.08
CA ILE A 480 8.60 -25.84 -11.31
C ILE A 480 8.90 -26.94 -12.31
N ILE A 481 9.56 -28.03 -11.90
CA ILE A 481 9.91 -29.13 -12.78
C ILE A 481 8.66 -29.90 -13.27
N LEU A 482 7.73 -30.23 -12.37
CA LEU A 482 6.50 -30.95 -12.72
C LEU A 482 5.57 -30.15 -13.64
N SER A 483 5.73 -28.81 -13.66
CA SER A 483 4.98 -27.94 -14.56
C SER A 483 5.76 -27.48 -15.79
N ASP A 484 6.99 -27.98 -16.00
CA ASP A 484 7.87 -27.48 -17.06
C ASP A 484 7.37 -27.90 -18.45
N LYS A 485 6.98 -29.15 -18.61
CA LYS A 485 6.38 -29.68 -19.83
C LYS A 485 5.07 -30.38 -19.49
N LYS A 486 4.02 -30.13 -20.24
CA LYS A 486 2.68 -30.73 -20.00
C LYS A 486 1.94 -31.09 -21.29
N ALA A 487 2.64 -31.18 -22.43
CA ALA A 487 2.00 -31.38 -23.72
C ALA A 487 1.43 -32.79 -23.90
N ASN A 488 2.09 -33.82 -23.34
CA ASN A 488 1.69 -35.24 -23.49
C ASN A 488 2.15 -36.07 -22.28
N ALA A 489 1.81 -37.38 -22.28
CA ALA A 489 2.17 -38.32 -21.21
C ALA A 489 3.69 -38.49 -21.05
N ASP A 490 4.45 -38.47 -22.14
CA ASP A 490 5.92 -38.62 -22.13
C ASP A 490 6.59 -37.42 -21.47
N ASP A 491 6.08 -36.23 -21.72
CA ASP A 491 6.55 -35.01 -21.04
C ASP A 491 6.31 -35.07 -19.52
N ILE A 492 5.16 -35.58 -19.10
CA ILE A 492 4.84 -35.76 -17.68
C ILE A 492 5.79 -36.79 -17.05
N ALA A 493 6.01 -37.94 -17.71
CA ALA A 493 6.96 -38.97 -17.26
C ALA A 493 8.39 -38.41 -17.17
N SER A 494 8.83 -37.65 -18.18
CA SER A 494 10.13 -36.97 -18.20
C SER A 494 10.29 -35.98 -17.02
N ASN A 495 9.25 -35.23 -16.68
CA ASN A 495 9.28 -34.30 -15.53
C ASN A 495 9.43 -35.05 -14.19
N HIS A 496 8.74 -36.18 -14.01
CA HIS A 496 8.91 -37.03 -12.82
C HIS A 496 10.32 -37.61 -12.72
N LEU A 497 10.87 -38.14 -13.82
CA LEU A 497 12.27 -38.64 -13.89
C LEU A 497 13.27 -37.53 -13.57
N MET A 498 12.98 -36.27 -13.99
CA MET A 498 13.82 -35.12 -13.65
C MET A 498 13.76 -34.78 -12.15
N VAL A 499 12.59 -34.83 -11.52
CA VAL A 499 12.46 -34.66 -10.06
C VAL A 499 13.29 -35.72 -9.33
N ASP A 500 13.25 -36.98 -9.73
CA ASP A 500 14.03 -38.04 -9.11
C ASP A 500 15.54 -37.87 -9.36
N SER A 501 15.92 -37.41 -10.55
CA SER A 501 17.32 -37.03 -10.84
C SER A 501 17.80 -35.94 -9.90
N VAL A 502 16.97 -34.90 -9.63
CA VAL A 502 17.32 -33.82 -8.68
C VAL A 502 17.47 -34.37 -7.26
N LYS A 503 16.59 -35.25 -6.79
CA LYS A 503 16.73 -35.91 -5.48
C LYS A 503 18.05 -36.69 -5.38
N ASN A 504 18.42 -37.45 -6.44
CA ASN A 504 19.68 -38.17 -6.49
C ASN A 504 20.89 -37.24 -6.46
N TRP A 505 20.85 -36.09 -7.16
CA TRP A 505 21.92 -35.11 -7.10
C TRP A 505 22.04 -34.43 -5.72
N LEU A 506 20.91 -34.16 -5.08
CA LEU A 506 20.90 -33.62 -3.71
C LEU A 506 21.50 -34.64 -2.72
N SER A 507 21.12 -35.93 -2.81
CA SER A 507 21.68 -37.02 -1.97
C SER A 507 23.17 -37.18 -2.19
N ALA A 508 23.61 -37.11 -3.46
CA ALA A 508 25.01 -37.22 -3.84
C ALA A 508 25.82 -35.93 -3.68
N LYS A 509 25.19 -34.84 -3.15
CA LYS A 509 25.79 -33.50 -2.98
C LYS A 509 26.40 -32.95 -4.28
N LYS A 510 25.78 -33.24 -5.41
CA LYS A 510 26.28 -32.87 -6.75
C LYS A 510 25.68 -31.53 -7.18
N ARG A 511 26.58 -30.63 -7.63
CA ARG A 511 26.16 -29.41 -8.30
C ARG A 511 25.68 -29.72 -9.71
N ARG A 512 24.46 -29.35 -10.03
CA ARG A 512 23.86 -29.40 -11.37
C ARG A 512 23.01 -28.17 -11.61
N THR A 513 22.94 -27.72 -12.85
CA THR A 513 22.06 -26.63 -13.27
C THR A 513 21.06 -27.18 -14.29
N ILE A 514 19.79 -26.87 -14.07
CA ILE A 514 18.67 -27.27 -14.93
C ILE A 514 18.10 -26.00 -15.52
N SER A 515 17.95 -25.94 -16.83
CA SER A 515 17.18 -24.91 -17.51
C SER A 515 15.69 -25.23 -17.44
N VAL A 516 14.87 -24.27 -17.14
CA VAL A 516 13.41 -24.39 -17.09
C VAL A 516 12.85 -23.93 -18.43
N THR A 517 12.18 -24.83 -19.14
CA THR A 517 11.62 -24.56 -20.48
C THR A 517 10.36 -23.69 -20.39
N ASN A 518 9.46 -24.05 -19.46
CA ASN A 518 8.25 -23.27 -19.17
C ASN A 518 8.53 -22.36 -17.97
N GLU A 519 9.23 -21.26 -18.24
CA GLU A 519 9.66 -20.29 -17.23
C GLU A 519 8.51 -19.87 -16.32
N LEU A 520 8.77 -19.77 -15.01
CA LEU A 520 7.79 -19.34 -14.02
C LEU A 520 7.91 -17.81 -13.80
N PRO A 521 6.95 -17.01 -14.25
CA PRO A 521 6.94 -15.58 -13.97
C PRO A 521 7.04 -15.31 -12.46
N ILE A 522 7.92 -14.39 -12.08
CA ILE A 522 8.15 -13.98 -10.70
C ILE A 522 7.91 -12.47 -10.53
N TYR A 523 7.12 -12.14 -9.52
CA TYR A 523 6.79 -10.78 -9.13
C TYR A 523 7.18 -10.57 -7.67
N ILE A 524 8.16 -9.71 -7.43
CA ILE A 524 8.53 -9.26 -6.07
C ILE A 524 7.91 -7.89 -5.86
N ARG A 525 7.00 -7.78 -4.91
CA ARG A 525 6.15 -6.60 -4.66
C ARG A 525 6.17 -6.18 -3.21
N TYR A 526 5.65 -4.98 -2.95
CA TYR A 526 5.62 -4.37 -1.63
C TYR A 526 4.21 -3.88 -1.30
N PHE A 527 3.43 -4.71 -0.65
CA PHE A 527 2.09 -4.38 -0.18
C PHE A 527 2.00 -4.58 1.33
N THR A 528 1.72 -3.50 2.06
CA THR A 528 1.52 -3.54 3.53
C THR A 528 0.09 -3.90 3.93
N VAL A 529 -0.77 -4.09 2.95
CA VAL A 529 -2.14 -4.58 3.07
C VAL A 529 -2.39 -5.62 1.98
N ALA A 530 -3.00 -6.74 2.35
CA ALA A 530 -3.46 -7.72 1.37
C ALA A 530 -4.73 -8.43 1.88
N PRO A 531 -5.66 -8.80 1.00
CA PRO A 531 -6.74 -9.70 1.35
C PRO A 531 -6.19 -11.10 1.58
N LYS A 532 -6.61 -11.74 2.68
CA LYS A 532 -6.28 -13.13 3.01
C LYS A 532 -7.43 -13.74 3.81
N ASN A 533 -7.90 -14.93 3.40
CA ASN A 533 -8.95 -15.69 4.09
C ASN A 533 -10.21 -14.85 4.41
N GLY A 534 -10.65 -14.03 3.45
CA GLY A 534 -11.86 -13.21 3.59
C GLY A 534 -11.73 -11.98 4.49
N LYS A 535 -10.50 -11.62 4.90
CA LYS A 535 -10.20 -10.44 5.73
C LYS A 535 -9.06 -9.62 5.12
N ILE A 536 -8.94 -8.38 5.56
CA ILE A 536 -7.79 -7.53 5.23
C ILE A 536 -6.70 -7.75 6.28
N GLU A 537 -5.55 -8.26 5.86
CA GLU A 537 -4.35 -8.36 6.70
C GLU A 537 -3.46 -7.13 6.54
N PHE A 538 -2.83 -6.73 7.64
CA PHE A 538 -1.96 -5.56 7.74
C PHE A 538 -0.55 -6.00 8.10
N TYR A 539 0.40 -5.62 7.27
CA TYR A 539 1.82 -5.92 7.46
C TYR A 539 2.59 -4.66 7.87
N GLU A 540 3.75 -4.88 8.46
CA GLU A 540 4.65 -3.80 8.84
C GLU A 540 5.30 -3.15 7.61
N ASP A 541 5.47 -1.82 7.62
CA ASP A 541 6.22 -1.08 6.60
C ASP A 541 7.73 -1.27 6.81
N VAL A 542 8.23 -2.45 6.45
CA VAL A 542 9.61 -2.91 6.72
C VAL A 542 10.68 -1.96 6.18
N TYR A 543 10.40 -1.31 5.05
CA TYR A 543 11.34 -0.42 4.36
C TYR A 543 10.99 1.07 4.45
N GLY A 544 9.91 1.44 5.15
CA GLY A 544 9.47 2.81 5.28
C GLY A 544 8.90 3.43 3.99
N GLU A 545 8.37 2.59 3.09
CA GLU A 545 7.82 3.06 1.82
C GLU A 545 6.43 3.71 1.98
N ASP A 546 5.61 3.20 2.91
CA ASP A 546 4.29 3.79 3.21
C ASP A 546 4.45 5.20 3.79
N GLY A 547 5.43 5.40 4.67
CA GLY A 547 5.70 6.71 5.24
C GLY A 547 6.01 7.77 4.19
N LYS A 548 6.75 7.42 3.14
CA LYS A 548 7.06 8.33 2.02
C LYS A 548 5.80 8.67 1.22
N ILE A 549 5.01 7.65 0.87
CA ILE A 549 3.77 7.81 0.10
C ILE A 549 2.76 8.62 0.91
N ARG A 550 2.61 8.34 2.21
CA ARG A 550 1.77 9.11 3.12
C ARG A 550 2.09 10.60 3.08
N ASN A 551 3.38 10.95 3.20
CA ASN A 551 3.82 12.34 3.17
C ASN A 551 3.48 13.04 1.85
N LEU A 552 3.56 12.32 0.72
CA LEU A 552 3.18 12.85 -0.59
C LEU A 552 1.66 13.04 -0.68
N ILE A 553 0.86 12.07 -0.25
CA ILE A 553 -0.61 12.17 -0.20
C ILE A 553 -1.02 13.35 0.70
N MET A 554 -0.46 13.44 1.91
CA MET A 554 -0.80 14.51 2.85
C MET A 554 -0.44 15.89 2.28
N LYS A 555 0.66 16.03 1.58
CA LYS A 555 1.01 17.28 0.87
C LYS A 555 0.00 17.63 -0.22
N SER A 556 -0.52 16.64 -0.94
CA SER A 556 -1.49 16.88 -2.03
C SER A 556 -2.85 17.33 -1.51
N ILE A 557 -3.24 16.92 -0.30
CA ILE A 557 -4.54 17.27 0.31
C ILE A 557 -4.44 18.40 1.35
N SER A 558 -3.24 18.72 1.86
CA SER A 558 -3.02 19.69 2.94
C SER A 558 -3.60 21.09 2.68
N PRO A 559 -3.57 21.65 1.45
CA PRO A 559 -4.18 22.96 1.19
C PRO A 559 -5.68 23.01 1.48
N ILE A 560 -6.34 21.84 1.44
CA ILE A 560 -7.79 21.70 1.66
C ILE A 560 -8.08 21.35 3.11
N ALA A 561 -7.28 20.44 3.70
CA ALA A 561 -7.50 19.91 5.05
C ALA A 561 -7.08 20.86 6.20
N THR A 562 -6.27 21.88 5.94
CA THR A 562 -5.79 22.82 6.98
C THR A 562 -6.75 23.97 7.29
N LEU A 563 -7.90 24.03 6.62
CA LEU A 563 -8.92 25.07 6.85
C LEU A 563 -10.11 24.55 7.69
N ASP A 564 -10.06 23.31 8.15
CA ASP A 564 -10.99 22.69 9.09
C ASP A 564 -10.34 22.68 10.50
#